data_5612d086fc2dae6b1eca88f8eaafe956
#
_entry.id   5612d086fc2dae6b1eca88f8eaafe956
#
_cell.length_a   1.000
_cell.length_b   1.000
_cell.length_c   1.000
_cell.angle_alpha   90.00
_cell.angle_beta   90.00
_cell.angle_gamma   90.00
#
_symmetry.space_group_name_H-M   'P 1'
#
loop_
_entity.id
_entity.type
_entity.pdbx_description
1 polymer ?
#
loop_
_entity_poly.entity_id
_entity_poly.type
_entity_poly.pdbx_seq_one_letter_code
_entity_poly.pdbx_strand_id
1 'polypeptide(L)'
;MARRPRLILPGQLHHILLRGNNDQPVFVDDEDRQAFRQILGEAARQQGATLHAWLLLPNRVHLLVTPREERALAAVMQTLGRQYVRCFNTRHQRSGTLWEGRFR
;
A
#
# COMPACT_ATOMS: atom_id res chain seq x y z
N MET A 1 -22.49 -10.92 0.01
CA MET A 1 -21.63 -12.09 0.14
C MET A 1 -20.34 -11.74 0.84
N ALA A 2 -19.94 -12.53 1.79
CA ALA A 2 -18.72 -12.27 2.51
C ALA A 2 -17.51 -12.58 1.63
N ARG A 3 -16.47 -11.73 1.72
CA ARG A 3 -15.20 -12.02 1.08
C ARG A 3 -14.50 -13.14 1.81
N ARG A 4 -13.80 -13.95 1.07
CA ARG A 4 -12.90 -14.91 1.69
C ARG A 4 -11.78 -14.17 2.40
N PRO A 5 -11.40 -14.58 3.61
CA PRO A 5 -10.20 -14.02 4.23
C PRO A 5 -8.98 -14.27 3.35
N ARG A 6 -8.06 -13.31 3.32
CA ARG A 6 -6.78 -13.53 2.64
C ARG A 6 -5.97 -14.52 3.43
N LEU A 7 -5.29 -15.39 2.71
CA LEU A 7 -4.35 -16.30 3.34
C LEU A 7 -3.03 -15.56 3.54
N ILE A 8 -2.78 -15.19 4.79
CA ILE A 8 -1.52 -14.55 5.18
C ILE A 8 -0.70 -15.53 5.98
N LEU A 9 0.48 -15.85 5.48
CA LEU A 9 1.39 -16.80 6.13
C LEU A 9 2.56 -16.04 6.74
N PRO A 10 2.61 -15.90 8.07
CA PRO A 10 3.72 -15.22 8.73
C PRO A 10 5.06 -15.84 8.35
N GLY A 11 6.07 -14.98 8.15
CA GLY A 11 7.40 -15.43 7.76
C GLY A 11 7.55 -15.81 6.30
N GLN A 12 6.48 -15.73 5.52
CA GLN A 12 6.52 -16.08 4.10
C GLN A 12 6.47 -14.83 3.23
N LEU A 13 7.13 -14.91 2.08
CA LEU A 13 7.12 -13.81 1.11
C LEU A 13 5.74 -13.68 0.47
N HIS A 14 5.24 -12.45 0.43
CA HIS A 14 3.96 -12.15 -0.20
C HIS A 14 4.15 -11.12 -1.30
N HIS A 15 3.43 -11.29 -2.39
CA HIS A 15 3.31 -10.30 -3.45
C HIS A 15 1.99 -9.58 -3.28
N ILE A 16 2.06 -8.25 -3.09
CA ILE A 16 0.89 -7.41 -2.87
C ILE A 16 0.70 -6.52 -4.08
N LEU A 17 -0.53 -6.44 -4.57
CA LEU A 17 -0.90 -5.55 -5.65
C LEU A 17 -1.89 -4.50 -5.14
N LEU A 18 -1.56 -3.24 -5.38
CA LEU A 18 -2.44 -2.11 -5.14
C LEU A 18 -2.76 -1.45 -6.48
N ARG A 19 -4.02 -1.11 -6.68
CA ARG A 19 -4.50 -0.53 -7.93
C ARG A 19 -5.19 0.79 -7.68
N GLY A 20 -4.95 1.77 -8.56
CA GLY A 20 -5.72 3.01 -8.53
C GLY A 20 -7.18 2.76 -8.87
N ASN A 21 -8.08 3.43 -8.15
CA ASN A 21 -9.51 3.32 -8.41
C ASN A 21 -9.82 3.79 -9.83
N ASN A 22 -10.52 2.98 -10.61
CA ASN A 22 -10.81 3.26 -12.03
C ASN A 22 -9.54 3.48 -12.85
N ASP A 23 -8.46 2.78 -12.49
CA ASP A 23 -7.15 2.90 -13.14
C ASP A 23 -6.58 4.33 -13.10
N GLN A 24 -7.05 5.16 -12.19
CA GLN A 24 -6.53 6.52 -12.07
C GLN A 24 -5.08 6.53 -11.60
N PRO A 25 -4.31 7.56 -11.95
CA PRO A 25 -2.95 7.67 -11.45
C PRO A 25 -2.92 7.81 -9.93
N VAL A 26 -1.97 7.14 -9.31
CA VAL A 26 -1.73 7.24 -7.86
C VAL A 26 -0.42 7.93 -7.56
N PHE A 27 0.36 8.23 -8.58
CA PHE A 27 1.58 9.05 -8.52
C PHE A 27 1.55 10.02 -9.70
N VAL A 28 1.75 11.29 -9.42
CA VAL A 28 1.85 12.31 -10.46
C VAL A 28 3.31 12.63 -10.76
N ASP A 29 4.15 12.59 -9.73
CA ASP A 29 5.57 12.96 -9.85
C ASP A 29 6.43 12.18 -8.86
N ASP A 30 7.74 12.44 -8.86
CA ASP A 30 8.67 11.76 -7.97
C ASP A 30 8.45 12.10 -6.51
N GLU A 31 7.93 13.28 -6.22
CA GLU A 31 7.63 13.67 -4.85
C GLU A 31 6.54 12.79 -4.25
N ASP A 32 5.55 12.42 -5.05
CA ASP A 32 4.52 11.46 -4.63
C ASP A 32 5.15 10.09 -4.35
N ARG A 33 6.05 9.63 -5.21
CA ARG A 33 6.71 8.34 -5.03
C ARG A 33 7.58 8.33 -3.78
N GLN A 34 8.28 9.42 -3.51
CA GLN A 34 9.09 9.53 -2.30
C GLN A 34 8.23 9.50 -1.05
N ALA A 35 7.10 10.22 -1.06
CA ALA A 35 6.17 10.21 0.08
C ALA A 35 5.63 8.81 0.31
N PHE A 36 5.24 8.12 -0.76
CA PHE A 36 4.74 6.75 -0.66
C PHE A 36 5.78 5.82 -0.04
N ARG A 37 7.01 5.87 -0.54
CA ARG A 37 8.09 5.00 -0.04
C ARG A 37 8.40 5.28 1.42
N GLN A 38 8.40 6.53 1.82
CA GLN A 38 8.68 6.91 3.21
C GLN A 38 7.59 6.37 4.13
N ILE A 39 6.32 6.56 3.77
CA ILE A 39 5.19 6.08 4.57
C ILE A 39 5.22 4.56 4.64
N LEU A 40 5.44 3.90 3.51
CA LEU A 40 5.50 2.44 3.44
C LEU A 40 6.63 1.88 4.31
N GLY A 41 7.83 2.46 4.20
CA GLY A 41 8.99 2.00 4.97
C GLY A 41 8.78 2.13 6.46
N GLU A 42 8.22 3.25 6.91
CA GLU A 42 7.94 3.46 8.32
C GLU A 42 6.85 2.51 8.82
N ALA A 43 5.79 2.34 8.05
CA ALA A 43 4.70 1.44 8.44
C ALA A 43 5.20 0.00 8.53
N ALA A 44 6.00 -0.44 7.58
CA ALA A 44 6.56 -1.79 7.59
C ALA A 44 7.43 -2.02 8.84
N ARG A 45 8.30 -1.05 9.14
CA ARG A 45 9.17 -1.15 10.31
C ARG A 45 8.36 -1.18 11.61
N GLN A 46 7.35 -0.33 11.73
CA GLN A 46 6.53 -0.24 12.94
C GLN A 46 5.65 -1.46 13.14
N GLN A 47 5.16 -2.05 12.07
CA GLN A 47 4.23 -3.17 12.15
C GLN A 47 4.89 -4.54 12.04
N GLY A 48 6.20 -4.58 11.88
CA GLY A 48 6.91 -5.85 11.82
C GLY A 48 6.79 -6.58 10.50
N ALA A 49 6.91 -5.86 9.41
CA ALA A 49 6.96 -6.44 8.06
C ALA A 49 8.29 -6.07 7.41
N THR A 50 8.86 -7.02 6.67
CA THR A 50 10.09 -6.78 5.92
C THR A 50 9.75 -6.50 4.47
N LEU A 51 10.08 -5.30 4.02
CA LEU A 51 9.86 -4.89 2.64
C LEU A 51 11.10 -5.27 1.83
N HIS A 52 10.92 -6.13 0.82
CA HIS A 52 12.04 -6.62 0.02
C HIS A 52 12.20 -5.85 -1.29
N ALA A 53 11.10 -5.50 -1.93
CA ALA A 53 11.13 -4.81 -3.20
C ALA A 53 9.80 -4.11 -3.44
N TRP A 54 9.84 -3.13 -4.34
CA TRP A 54 8.63 -2.41 -4.74
C TRP A 54 8.77 -1.97 -6.19
N LEU A 55 7.61 -1.84 -6.84
CA LEU A 55 7.53 -1.29 -8.19
C LEU A 55 6.36 -0.31 -8.21
N LEU A 56 6.66 0.96 -8.45
CA LEU A 56 5.69 2.04 -8.41
C LEU A 56 5.37 2.48 -9.84
N LEU A 57 4.28 1.94 -10.37
CA LEU A 57 3.78 2.32 -11.69
C LEU A 57 2.76 3.46 -11.53
N PRO A 58 2.47 4.21 -12.60
CA PRO A 58 1.57 5.35 -12.46
C PRO A 58 0.21 5.03 -11.81
N ASN A 59 -0.33 3.85 -12.08
CA ASN A 59 -1.67 3.50 -11.62
C ASN A 59 -1.72 2.21 -10.78
N ARG A 60 -0.57 1.65 -10.40
CA ARG A 60 -0.54 0.45 -9.58
C ARG A 60 0.80 0.31 -8.88
N VAL A 61 0.80 -0.49 -7.82
CA VAL A 61 1.99 -0.74 -7.02
C VAL A 61 2.11 -2.24 -6.79
N HIS A 62 3.32 -2.76 -6.97
CA HIS A 62 3.67 -4.13 -6.61
C HIS A 62 4.65 -4.10 -5.46
N LEU A 63 4.37 -4.89 -4.42
CA LEU A 63 5.23 -4.99 -3.24
C LEU A 63 5.58 -6.44 -2.98
N LEU A 64 6.84 -6.69 -2.61
CA LEU A 64 7.27 -7.98 -2.08
C LEU A 64 7.60 -7.77 -0.61
N VAL A 65 6.85 -8.45 0.27
CA VAL A 65 6.92 -8.20 1.69
C VAL A 65 6.74 -9.49 2.48
N THR A 66 7.46 -9.61 3.60
CA THR A 66 7.32 -10.73 4.52
C THR A 66 6.79 -10.21 5.84
N PRO A 67 5.54 -10.54 6.23
CA PRO A 67 5.00 -10.12 7.52
C PRO A 67 5.54 -11.02 8.64
N ARG A 68 5.83 -10.41 9.79
CA ARG A 68 6.22 -11.18 10.98
C ARG A 68 5.02 -11.91 11.56
N GLU A 69 3.88 -11.25 11.58
CA GLU A 69 2.63 -11.78 12.10
C GLU A 69 1.53 -11.64 11.08
N GLU A 70 0.47 -12.42 11.25
CA GLU A 70 -0.68 -12.39 10.34
C GLU A 70 -1.28 -11.00 10.21
N ARG A 71 -1.31 -10.23 11.31
CA ARG A 71 -1.90 -8.88 11.33
C ARG A 71 -1.01 -7.81 10.73
N ALA A 72 0.30 -8.08 10.63
CA ALA A 72 1.26 -7.05 10.24
C ALA A 72 0.96 -6.48 8.86
N LEU A 73 0.65 -7.34 7.91
CA LEU A 73 0.41 -6.91 6.54
C LEU A 73 -0.82 -6.01 6.42
N ALA A 74 -1.93 -6.41 7.06
CA ALA A 74 -3.14 -5.59 7.05
C ALA A 74 -2.90 -4.24 7.73
N ALA A 75 -2.13 -4.23 8.82
CA ALA A 75 -1.81 -2.98 9.53
C ALA A 75 -0.97 -2.04 8.67
N VAL A 76 0.03 -2.58 7.96
CA VAL A 76 0.84 -1.80 7.03
C VAL A 76 -0.03 -1.19 5.94
N MET A 77 -0.88 -2.01 5.33
CA MET A 77 -1.74 -1.55 4.23
C MET A 77 -2.75 -0.50 4.69
N GLN A 78 -3.30 -0.66 5.89
CA GLN A 78 -4.23 0.31 6.45
C GLN A 78 -3.55 1.66 6.70
N THR A 79 -2.37 1.64 7.31
CA THR A 79 -1.59 2.85 7.58
C THR A 79 -1.22 3.55 6.28
N LEU A 80 -0.70 2.78 5.33
CA LEU A 80 -0.31 3.28 4.02
C LEU A 80 -1.50 3.92 3.31
N GLY A 81 -2.63 3.22 3.30
CA GLY A 81 -3.84 3.71 2.66
C GLY A 81 -4.28 5.05 3.23
N ARG A 82 -4.37 5.17 4.56
CA ARG A 82 -4.80 6.40 5.19
C ARG A 82 -3.83 7.56 4.98
N GLN A 83 -2.56 7.31 5.27
CA GLN A 83 -1.57 8.38 5.26
C GLN A 83 -1.23 8.85 3.86
N TYR A 84 -1.05 7.92 2.94
CA TYR A 84 -0.71 8.30 1.58
C TYR A 84 -1.88 8.97 0.86
N VAL A 85 -3.11 8.47 1.05
CA VAL A 85 -4.29 9.07 0.42
C VAL A 85 -4.47 10.51 0.92
N ARG A 86 -4.29 10.74 2.22
CA ARG A 86 -4.36 12.10 2.77
C ARG A 86 -3.30 12.99 2.14
N CYS A 87 -2.08 12.52 2.07
CA CYS A 87 -0.97 13.27 1.49
C CYS A 87 -1.22 13.60 0.01
N PHE A 88 -1.62 12.60 -0.76
CA PHE A 88 -1.88 12.75 -2.19
C PHE A 88 -3.04 13.71 -2.44
N ASN A 89 -4.14 13.53 -1.72
CA ASN A 89 -5.32 14.38 -1.88
C ASN A 89 -5.02 15.82 -1.50
N THR A 90 -4.27 16.04 -0.42
CA THR A 90 -3.87 17.38 -0.02
C THR A 90 -2.98 18.05 -1.07
N ARG A 91 -1.98 17.32 -1.55
CA ARG A 91 -1.03 17.83 -2.53
C ARG A 91 -1.69 18.22 -3.85
N HIS A 92 -2.65 17.41 -4.28
CA HIS A 92 -3.27 17.59 -5.61
C HIS A 92 -4.67 18.16 -5.54
N GLN A 93 -5.07 18.68 -4.37
CA GLN A 93 -6.36 19.35 -4.17
C GLN A 93 -7.52 18.49 -4.65
N ARG A 94 -7.49 17.21 -4.26
CA ARG A 94 -8.55 16.27 -4.61
C ARG A 94 -9.15 15.65 -3.35
N SER A 95 -10.26 14.96 -3.50
CA SER A 95 -10.91 14.24 -2.41
C SER A 95 -11.37 12.88 -2.89
N GLY A 96 -11.75 12.04 -1.93
CA GLY A 96 -12.33 10.76 -2.25
C GLY A 96 -11.30 9.63 -2.38
N THR A 97 -11.79 8.51 -2.88
CA THR A 97 -11.07 7.26 -2.93
C THR A 97 -9.93 7.30 -3.94
N LEU A 98 -8.76 6.84 -3.52
CA LEU A 98 -7.60 6.72 -4.39
C LEU A 98 -7.37 5.29 -4.86
N TRP A 99 -7.49 4.33 -3.95
CA TRP A 99 -7.21 2.93 -4.25
C TRP A 99 -8.47 2.14 -4.52
N GLU A 100 -8.38 1.16 -5.41
CA GLU A 100 -9.47 0.25 -5.71
C GLU A 100 -9.57 -0.80 -4.60
N GLY A 101 -10.58 -0.68 -3.76
CA GLY A 101 -10.89 -1.68 -2.76
C GLY A 101 -9.70 -2.08 -1.88
N ARG A 102 -9.59 -3.37 -1.62
CA ARG A 102 -8.53 -3.93 -0.80
C ARG A 102 -7.36 -4.36 -1.66
N PHE A 103 -6.17 -4.43 -1.04
CA PHE A 103 -4.99 -4.95 -1.73
C PHE A 103 -5.15 -6.44 -2.09
N ARG A 104 -4.37 -6.86 -3.04
CA ARG A 104 -4.41 -8.25 -3.51
C ARG A 104 -3.06 -8.91 -3.44
#